data_37332acc3a05229b52f11b807628a2ce
#
_entry.id   37332acc3a05229b52f11b807628a2ce
#
_cell.length_a   1.000
_cell.length_b   1.000
_cell.length_c   1.000
_cell.angle_alpha   90.00
_cell.angle_beta   90.00
_cell.angle_gamma   90.00
#
_symmetry.space_group_name_H-M   'P 1'
#
loop_
_entity.id
_entity.type
_entity.pdbx_description
1 polymer ?
#
loop_
_entity_poly.entity_id
_entity_poly.type
_entity_poly.pdbx_seq_one_letter_code
_entity_poly.pdbx_strand_id
1 'polypeptide(L)'
;MIIERSSEWEEGFINRLETQEKWDSWTLYKMNYDIIKMNLITDFSGLQAAKYLPNLTPLAHQLEAAETVIEKMNGKAILADEVGLGKTIEAGLILKEYLIRGLVKKALILAPASLINQWVEELNQKFHIPAIPYKKNYPIERYDVIVMSMDTAKKSPHKELIYAQDFDMFIIDEAHKLKNHKTQIYEFVQSLKKKFCLLLTATPIQNDVFELYYLISLLKPGHLGNYETFQKAFSASKHDLEHDDYLRALVNQVMVRNRREDTGIEWTNRRVQTISIQFSPAEKEVYDLLVGLKEVSTVFSGSFSLITLQKEMCSSKEATCLTLTKMRENCTDPDELAYIDGVIEKLMALQINSKAEKVLEIVAEAKDKIIIFTEYRATQIYLQWYLHVNGITSVLFNGKFNKSKRDYMKHLFKEKAQVLIATEAGGEGINLQFCHHVINYDLPWNPMKLEQRIGRVHRLGQEHDVHIYNLAIENTIENNILELLNTKIGVFEKVVGELDDILSSYKETI
;
A
#
# COMPACT_ATOMS: atom_id res chain seq x y z
N MET A 1 -44.68 16.90 0.77
CA MET A 1 -44.39 15.65 1.46
C MET A 1 -45.73 14.96 1.70
N ILE A 2 -46.05 13.96 0.92
CA ILE A 2 -47.28 13.16 1.08
C ILE A 2 -46.90 12.07 2.09
N ILE A 3 -47.51 12.12 3.27
CA ILE A 3 -47.36 11.07 4.26
C ILE A 3 -48.44 10.03 3.95
N GLU A 4 -48.08 8.93 3.32
CA GLU A 4 -48.96 7.77 3.21
C GLU A 4 -49.06 7.12 4.59
N ARG A 5 -50.27 7.11 5.16
CA ARG A 5 -50.61 6.38 6.38
C ARG A 5 -50.96 4.94 6.00
N SER A 6 -50.24 3.96 6.50
CA SER A 6 -50.67 2.56 6.40
C SER A 6 -51.69 2.28 7.49
N SER A 7 -52.94 2.07 7.11
CA SER A 7 -54.04 1.68 8.03
C SER A 7 -53.82 0.27 8.65
N GLU A 8 -53.17 -0.62 7.94
CA GLU A 8 -52.90 -2.00 8.41
C GLU A 8 -52.10 -2.04 9.71
N TRP A 9 -51.14 -1.15 9.90
CA TRP A 9 -50.40 -1.06 11.12
C TRP A 9 -51.24 -0.57 12.32
N GLU A 10 -52.10 0.44 12.10
CA GLU A 10 -53.01 0.98 13.11
C GLU A 10 -54.01 -0.08 13.57
N GLU A 11 -54.63 -0.80 12.62
CA GLU A 11 -55.58 -1.87 12.89
C GLU A 11 -54.91 -3.03 13.67
N GLY A 12 -53.71 -3.45 13.25
CA GLY A 12 -52.93 -4.47 13.96
C GLY A 12 -52.55 -4.05 15.37
N PHE A 13 -52.20 -2.79 15.57
CA PHE A 13 -51.84 -2.24 16.90
C PHE A 13 -53.06 -2.18 17.83
N ILE A 14 -54.21 -1.68 17.35
CA ILE A 14 -55.47 -1.61 18.10
C ILE A 14 -55.92 -3.03 18.51
N ASN A 15 -55.90 -3.99 17.58
CA ASN A 15 -56.28 -5.36 17.85
C ASN A 15 -55.40 -5.99 18.95
N ARG A 16 -54.08 -5.75 18.96
CA ARG A 16 -53.16 -6.23 20.03
C ARG A 16 -53.47 -5.57 21.37
N LEU A 17 -53.86 -4.29 21.38
CA LEU A 17 -54.26 -3.61 22.62
C LEU A 17 -55.53 -4.21 23.20
N GLU A 18 -56.52 -4.53 22.35
CA GLU A 18 -57.82 -5.10 22.75
C GLU A 18 -57.70 -6.57 23.20
N THR A 19 -56.80 -7.35 22.59
CA THR A 19 -56.56 -8.75 22.90
C THR A 19 -55.65 -9.00 24.08
N GLN A 20 -55.10 -7.93 24.70
CA GLN A 20 -54.11 -8.02 25.81
C GLN A 20 -52.94 -9.00 25.55
N GLU A 21 -52.45 -9.01 24.31
CA GLU A 21 -51.29 -9.82 23.97
C GLU A 21 -50.04 -9.41 24.81
N LYS A 22 -49.10 -10.35 25.00
CA LYS A 22 -47.85 -10.08 25.70
C LYS A 22 -46.99 -9.10 24.88
N TRP A 23 -46.68 -7.98 25.51
CA TRP A 23 -45.78 -6.98 24.95
C TRP A 23 -44.34 -7.28 25.31
N ASP A 24 -43.44 -7.03 24.39
CA ASP A 24 -42.00 -7.09 24.68
C ASP A 24 -41.59 -6.02 25.70
N SER A 25 -40.47 -6.26 26.36
CA SER A 25 -39.96 -5.28 27.33
C SER A 25 -39.59 -3.97 26.63
N TRP A 26 -39.84 -2.85 27.31
CA TRP A 26 -39.45 -1.53 26.84
C TRP A 26 -37.95 -1.43 26.50
N THR A 27 -37.11 -2.19 27.20
CA THR A 27 -35.68 -2.28 26.95
C THR A 27 -35.38 -2.91 25.59
N LEU A 28 -36.06 -4.01 25.24
CA LEU A 28 -35.90 -4.66 23.92
C LEU A 28 -36.41 -3.75 22.79
N TYR A 29 -37.54 -3.07 23.00
CA TYR A 29 -38.04 -2.10 22.03
C TYR A 29 -37.04 -0.96 21.81
N LYS A 30 -36.50 -0.39 22.88
CA LYS A 30 -35.49 0.69 22.80
C LYS A 30 -34.22 0.23 22.11
N MET A 31 -33.73 -0.97 22.44
CA MET A 31 -32.56 -1.55 21.75
C MET A 31 -32.81 -1.75 20.26
N ASN A 32 -33.99 -2.30 19.90
CA ASN A 32 -34.37 -2.49 18.50
C ASN A 32 -34.54 -1.15 17.76
N TYR A 33 -35.17 -0.16 18.41
CA TYR A 33 -35.29 1.19 17.88
C TYR A 33 -33.92 1.85 17.66
N ASP A 34 -33.01 1.74 18.60
CA ASP A 34 -31.66 2.27 18.47
C ASP A 34 -30.86 1.56 17.37
N ILE A 35 -31.01 0.24 17.21
CA ILE A 35 -30.42 -0.54 16.13
C ILE A 35 -30.99 -0.11 14.77
N ILE A 36 -32.32 0.01 14.66
CA ILE A 36 -32.98 0.47 13.43
C ILE A 36 -32.53 1.90 13.11
N LYS A 37 -32.51 2.80 14.10
CA LYS A 37 -32.06 4.17 13.95
C LYS A 37 -30.59 4.28 13.53
N MET A 38 -29.72 3.38 14.02
CA MET A 38 -28.33 3.29 13.56
C MET A 38 -28.22 2.79 12.11
N ASN A 39 -29.18 2.00 11.65
CA ASN A 39 -29.24 1.45 10.30
C ASN A 39 -30.10 2.28 9.34
N LEU A 40 -30.91 3.22 9.84
CA LEU A 40 -31.65 4.18 9.02
C LEU A 40 -30.69 5.23 8.45
N ILE A 41 -29.99 4.84 7.41
CA ILE A 41 -29.45 5.80 6.44
C ILE A 41 -30.64 6.18 5.57
N THR A 42 -31.05 7.45 5.63
CA THR A 42 -32.09 8.00 4.75
C THR A 42 -31.82 7.62 3.31
N ASP A 43 -32.86 7.25 2.55
CA ASP A 43 -32.75 6.92 1.11
C ASP A 43 -31.85 7.92 0.38
N PHE A 44 -30.74 7.43 -0.10
CA PHE A 44 -29.78 8.22 -0.85
C PHE A 44 -30.17 8.21 -2.33
N SER A 45 -30.94 9.16 -2.77
CA SER A 45 -31.18 9.38 -4.19
C SER A 45 -29.97 10.10 -4.83
N GLY A 46 -28.92 9.34 -5.16
CA GLY A 46 -27.70 9.84 -5.82
C GLY A 46 -26.80 10.73 -4.95
N LEU A 47 -25.56 10.89 -5.39
CA LEU A 47 -24.53 11.68 -4.70
C LEU A 47 -24.81 13.19 -4.82
N GLN A 48 -24.98 13.84 -3.68
CA GLN A 48 -25.09 15.30 -3.64
C GLN A 48 -23.70 15.96 -3.70
N ALA A 49 -22.67 15.31 -3.14
CA ALA A 49 -21.32 15.83 -3.09
C ALA A 49 -20.80 16.28 -4.46
N ALA A 50 -21.04 15.50 -5.50
CA ALA A 50 -20.59 15.81 -6.86
C ALA A 50 -21.09 17.17 -7.39
N LYS A 51 -22.26 17.65 -6.92
CA LYS A 51 -22.84 18.93 -7.31
C LYS A 51 -22.12 20.15 -6.69
N TYR A 52 -21.36 19.92 -5.64
CA TYR A 52 -20.68 20.96 -4.85
C TYR A 52 -19.14 20.90 -4.97
N LEU A 53 -18.63 20.41 -6.11
CA LEU A 53 -17.20 20.27 -6.40
C LEU A 53 -16.81 21.08 -7.65
N PRO A 54 -16.72 22.42 -7.58
CA PRO A 54 -16.47 23.27 -8.76
C PRO A 54 -15.10 23.01 -9.40
N ASN A 55 -14.13 22.52 -8.64
CA ASN A 55 -12.76 22.31 -9.09
C ASN A 55 -12.40 20.84 -9.35
N LEU A 56 -13.38 19.95 -9.33
CA LEU A 56 -13.19 18.53 -9.52
C LEU A 56 -14.36 17.93 -10.29
N THR A 57 -14.07 17.25 -11.38
CA THR A 57 -15.02 16.38 -12.09
C THR A 57 -14.65 14.94 -11.77
N PRO A 58 -15.39 14.27 -10.85
CA PRO A 58 -15.12 12.87 -10.55
C PRO A 58 -15.36 11.97 -11.75
N LEU A 59 -14.62 10.90 -11.85
CA LEU A 59 -14.77 9.87 -12.89
C LEU A 59 -15.93 8.94 -12.55
N ALA A 60 -16.49 8.26 -13.56
CA ALA A 60 -17.64 7.37 -13.38
C ALA A 60 -17.41 6.32 -12.30
N HIS A 61 -16.28 5.59 -12.36
CA HIS A 61 -15.93 4.58 -11.35
C HIS A 61 -15.81 5.15 -9.92
N GLN A 62 -15.32 6.40 -9.77
CA GLN A 62 -15.21 7.06 -8.46
C GLN A 62 -16.59 7.39 -7.87
N LEU A 63 -17.55 7.78 -8.73
CA LEU A 63 -18.93 8.02 -8.32
C LEU A 63 -19.61 6.70 -7.92
N GLU A 64 -19.48 5.66 -8.75
CA GLU A 64 -20.03 4.33 -8.49
C GLU A 64 -19.45 3.70 -7.21
N ALA A 65 -18.14 3.85 -6.99
CA ALA A 65 -17.50 3.42 -5.76
C ALA A 65 -18.07 4.13 -4.53
N ALA A 66 -18.22 5.46 -4.60
CA ALA A 66 -18.77 6.24 -3.51
C ALA A 66 -20.24 5.86 -3.24
N GLU A 67 -21.09 5.74 -4.27
CA GLU A 67 -22.47 5.28 -4.16
C GLU A 67 -22.56 3.89 -3.53
N THR A 68 -21.77 2.94 -4.02
CA THR A 68 -21.74 1.58 -3.48
C THR A 68 -21.41 1.55 -2.00
N VAL A 69 -20.40 2.32 -1.58
CA VAL A 69 -19.99 2.38 -0.16
C VAL A 69 -21.11 2.99 0.70
N ILE A 70 -21.76 4.01 0.21
CA ILE A 70 -22.81 4.71 0.94
C ILE A 70 -24.09 3.87 1.03
N GLU A 71 -24.56 3.36 -0.10
CA GLU A 71 -25.85 2.68 -0.19
C GLU A 71 -25.80 1.22 0.27
N LYS A 72 -24.71 0.49 -0.07
CA LYS A 72 -24.65 -0.95 0.15
C LYS A 72 -23.76 -1.35 1.33
N MET A 73 -22.74 -0.54 1.66
CA MET A 73 -21.74 -0.89 2.67
C MET A 73 -21.84 -0.06 3.97
N ASN A 74 -22.84 0.82 4.07
CA ASN A 74 -23.08 1.66 5.24
C ASN A 74 -21.85 2.45 5.70
N GLY A 75 -21.02 2.93 4.77
CA GLY A 75 -19.81 3.69 5.06
C GLY A 75 -18.69 2.92 5.76
N LYS A 76 -18.72 1.59 5.71
CA LYS A 76 -17.66 0.72 6.23
C LYS A 76 -17.13 -0.15 5.10
N ALA A 77 -16.04 0.30 4.48
CA ALA A 77 -15.53 -0.33 3.27
C ALA A 77 -14.00 -0.33 3.19
N ILE A 78 -13.48 -1.26 2.42
CA ILE A 78 -12.12 -1.23 1.88
C ILE A 78 -12.19 -0.66 0.47
N LEU A 79 -11.52 0.45 0.21
CA LEU A 79 -11.30 0.98 -1.13
C LEU A 79 -9.98 0.38 -1.65
N ALA A 80 -10.10 -0.59 -2.55
CA ALA A 80 -9.00 -1.42 -3.02
C ALA A 80 -8.65 -1.21 -4.50
N ASP A 81 -9.04 -0.08 -5.06
CA ASP A 81 -8.76 0.31 -6.44
C ASP A 81 -7.27 0.26 -6.76
N GLU A 82 -6.95 0.00 -8.00
CA GLU A 82 -5.57 0.00 -8.47
C GLU A 82 -4.87 1.33 -8.19
N VAL A 83 -3.53 1.27 -8.13
CA VAL A 83 -2.72 2.47 -7.90
C VAL A 83 -2.93 3.46 -9.03
N GLY A 84 -3.28 4.71 -8.69
CA GLY A 84 -3.48 5.78 -9.67
C GLY A 84 -4.94 6.05 -10.06
N LEU A 85 -5.92 5.22 -9.67
CA LEU A 85 -7.34 5.43 -9.95
C LEU A 85 -8.02 6.49 -9.07
N GLY A 86 -7.36 6.92 -7.99
CA GLY A 86 -7.84 8.05 -7.19
C GLY A 86 -8.64 7.69 -5.95
N LYS A 87 -8.23 6.65 -5.20
CA LYS A 87 -8.84 6.29 -3.89
C LYS A 87 -9.04 7.48 -2.94
N THR A 88 -8.12 8.45 -2.95
CA THR A 88 -8.26 9.70 -2.18
C THR A 88 -9.48 10.51 -2.62
N ILE A 89 -9.79 10.49 -3.93
CA ILE A 89 -10.98 11.17 -4.48
C ILE A 89 -12.24 10.46 -4.03
N GLU A 90 -12.29 9.14 -4.11
CA GLU A 90 -13.43 8.34 -3.64
C GLU A 90 -13.70 8.58 -2.16
N ALA A 91 -12.66 8.48 -1.33
CA ALA A 91 -12.78 8.74 0.11
C ALA A 91 -13.21 10.20 0.40
N GLY A 92 -12.72 11.16 -0.38
CA GLY A 92 -13.12 12.57 -0.30
C GLY A 92 -14.58 12.78 -0.68
N LEU A 93 -15.08 12.09 -1.72
CA LEU A 93 -16.48 12.10 -2.13
C LEU A 93 -17.39 11.57 -1.02
N ILE A 94 -17.07 10.41 -0.45
CA ILE A 94 -17.82 9.79 0.64
C ILE A 94 -17.84 10.70 1.87
N LEU A 95 -16.67 11.24 2.26
CA LEU A 95 -16.59 12.17 3.39
C LEU A 95 -17.43 13.43 3.13
N LYS A 96 -17.33 14.02 1.94
CA LYS A 96 -18.10 15.22 1.56
C LYS A 96 -19.60 14.95 1.61
N GLU A 97 -20.03 13.81 1.08
CA GLU A 97 -21.44 13.41 1.10
C GLU A 97 -21.98 13.30 2.53
N TYR A 98 -21.24 12.64 3.42
CA TYR A 98 -21.65 12.48 4.81
C TYR A 98 -21.64 13.80 5.60
N LEU A 99 -20.72 14.71 5.28
CA LEU A 99 -20.70 16.07 5.86
C LEU A 99 -21.92 16.88 5.40
N ILE A 100 -22.25 16.86 4.10
CA ILE A 100 -23.42 17.58 3.55
C ILE A 100 -24.71 17.05 4.18
N ARG A 101 -24.83 15.74 4.37
CA ARG A 101 -26.03 15.11 4.97
C ARG A 101 -26.04 15.20 6.51
N GLY A 102 -25.02 15.78 7.13
CA GLY A 102 -24.94 15.92 8.59
C GLY A 102 -24.75 14.61 9.34
N LEU A 103 -24.36 13.52 8.64
CA LEU A 103 -24.10 12.21 9.23
C LEU A 103 -22.74 12.13 9.90
N VAL A 104 -21.78 12.94 9.42
CA VAL A 104 -20.44 13.12 9.97
C VAL A 104 -20.25 14.58 10.33
N LYS A 105 -19.80 14.82 11.55
CA LYS A 105 -19.36 16.14 12.05
C LYS A 105 -17.85 16.15 12.22
N LYS A 106 -17.30 15.08 12.81
CA LYS A 106 -15.86 14.95 13.04
C LYS A 106 -15.28 13.75 12.32
N ALA A 107 -14.20 13.96 11.58
CA ALA A 107 -13.47 12.91 10.88
C ALA A 107 -11.97 12.95 11.18
N LEU A 108 -11.36 11.77 11.36
CA LEU A 108 -9.93 11.60 11.51
C LEU A 108 -9.37 10.78 10.34
N ILE A 109 -8.44 11.39 9.59
CA ILE A 109 -7.71 10.73 8.52
C ILE A 109 -6.34 10.32 9.05
N LEU A 110 -6.06 9.02 9.00
CA LEU A 110 -4.78 8.42 9.38
C LEU A 110 -4.02 8.06 8.12
N ALA A 111 -2.92 8.74 7.85
CA ALA A 111 -2.14 8.56 6.64
C ALA A 111 -0.64 8.38 6.94
N PRO A 112 0.17 7.89 5.99
CA PRO A 112 1.62 7.99 6.07
C PRO A 112 2.07 9.45 6.26
N ALA A 113 3.15 9.67 7.04
CA ALA A 113 3.63 11.02 7.32
C ALA A 113 3.96 11.84 6.05
N SER A 114 4.40 11.15 4.99
CA SER A 114 4.69 11.75 3.67
C SER A 114 3.45 12.27 2.95
N LEU A 115 2.26 11.74 3.24
CA LEU A 115 1.00 12.05 2.54
C LEU A 115 0.09 13.04 3.30
N ILE A 116 0.40 13.40 4.54
CA ILE A 116 -0.44 14.29 5.37
C ILE A 116 -0.76 15.60 4.64
N ASN A 117 0.26 16.28 4.12
CA ASN A 117 0.06 17.56 3.45
C ASN A 117 -0.73 17.42 2.14
N GLN A 118 -0.52 16.34 1.41
CA GLN A 118 -1.29 16.04 0.20
C GLN A 118 -2.77 15.84 0.53
N TRP A 119 -3.08 15.07 1.56
CA TRP A 119 -4.46 14.89 2.02
C TRP A 119 -5.12 16.21 2.41
N VAL A 120 -4.42 17.03 3.20
CA VAL A 120 -4.91 18.35 3.60
C VAL A 120 -5.15 19.24 2.38
N GLU A 121 -4.22 19.28 1.44
CA GLU A 121 -4.31 20.08 0.23
C GLU A 121 -5.47 19.62 -0.66
N GLU A 122 -5.61 18.32 -0.90
CA GLU A 122 -6.69 17.76 -1.71
C GLU A 122 -8.07 18.01 -1.10
N LEU A 123 -8.23 17.79 0.23
CA LEU A 123 -9.49 18.04 0.91
C LEU A 123 -9.89 19.52 0.87
N ASN A 124 -8.95 20.43 1.08
CA ASN A 124 -9.23 21.87 1.05
C ASN A 124 -9.50 22.38 -0.38
N GLN A 125 -8.67 22.00 -1.36
CA GLN A 125 -8.74 22.59 -2.71
C GLN A 125 -9.81 21.94 -3.59
N LYS A 126 -9.93 20.60 -3.54
CA LYS A 126 -10.84 19.85 -4.41
C LYS A 126 -12.23 19.68 -3.80
N PHE A 127 -12.29 19.41 -2.49
CA PHE A 127 -13.55 19.09 -1.81
C PHE A 127 -14.12 20.26 -1.00
N HIS A 128 -13.36 21.35 -0.83
CA HIS A 128 -13.75 22.44 0.06
C HIS A 128 -14.14 21.94 1.46
N ILE A 129 -13.34 21.00 1.99
CA ILE A 129 -13.45 20.49 3.35
C ILE A 129 -12.30 21.11 4.14
N PRO A 130 -12.56 21.89 5.21
CA PRO A 130 -11.52 22.54 6.00
C PRO A 130 -10.78 21.51 6.86
N ALA A 131 -9.80 20.84 6.26
CA ALA A 131 -8.94 19.86 6.91
C ALA A 131 -7.64 20.49 7.37
N ILE A 132 -7.12 20.06 8.53
CA ILE A 132 -5.86 20.52 9.07
C ILE A 132 -4.89 19.36 9.35
N PRO A 133 -3.58 19.57 9.20
CA PRO A 133 -2.60 18.61 9.69
C PRO A 133 -2.52 18.71 11.21
N TYR A 134 -2.51 17.55 11.89
CA TYR A 134 -2.34 17.52 13.34
C TYR A 134 -0.97 18.09 13.75
N LYS A 135 -0.99 18.99 14.73
CA LYS A 135 0.20 19.50 15.41
C LYS A 135 -0.02 19.43 16.92
N LYS A 136 1.03 19.06 17.66
CA LYS A 136 0.98 18.86 19.12
C LYS A 136 0.36 20.04 19.91
N ASN A 137 0.51 21.25 19.39
CA ASN A 137 0.03 22.46 20.04
C ASN A 137 -1.39 22.86 19.62
N TYR A 138 -2.05 22.09 18.74
CA TYR A 138 -3.41 22.37 18.30
C TYR A 138 -4.40 21.56 19.12
N PRO A 139 -5.40 22.20 19.73
CA PRO A 139 -6.45 21.48 20.47
C PRO A 139 -7.30 20.70 19.46
N ILE A 140 -7.27 19.38 19.59
CA ILE A 140 -7.96 18.45 18.68
C ILE A 140 -9.49 18.64 18.69
N GLU A 141 -10.01 19.19 19.77
CA GLU A 141 -11.45 19.41 19.99
C GLU A 141 -12.04 20.47 19.05
N ARG A 142 -11.20 21.44 18.62
CA ARG A 142 -11.64 22.62 17.86
C ARG A 142 -11.79 22.38 16.35
N TYR A 143 -11.35 21.24 15.87
CA TYR A 143 -11.31 20.97 14.45
C TYR A 143 -12.17 19.76 14.09
N ASP A 144 -12.92 19.90 13.02
CA ASP A 144 -13.85 18.87 12.56
C ASP A 144 -13.14 17.79 11.73
N VAL A 145 -12.18 18.18 10.89
CA VAL A 145 -11.45 17.23 10.03
C VAL A 145 -9.94 17.37 10.25
N ILE A 146 -9.34 16.30 10.73
CA ILE A 146 -7.93 16.25 11.11
C ILE A 146 -7.21 15.16 10.32
N VAL A 147 -6.03 15.49 9.80
CA VAL A 147 -5.13 14.51 9.16
C VAL A 147 -3.91 14.30 10.05
N MET A 148 -3.63 13.05 10.40
CA MET A 148 -2.56 12.68 11.33
C MET A 148 -1.78 11.47 10.80
N SER A 149 -0.48 11.36 11.19
CA SER A 149 0.25 10.13 10.87
C SER A 149 -0.16 9.00 11.79
N MET A 150 -0.27 7.79 11.22
CA MET A 150 -0.54 6.57 11.99
C MET A 150 0.49 6.35 13.10
N ASP A 151 1.76 6.69 12.85
CA ASP A 151 2.85 6.52 13.82
C ASP A 151 2.76 7.48 15.00
N THR A 152 2.14 8.64 14.81
CA THR A 152 1.85 9.59 15.90
C THR A 152 0.60 9.17 16.64
N ALA A 153 -0.46 8.82 15.93
CA ALA A 153 -1.77 8.50 16.50
C ALA A 153 -1.74 7.36 17.52
N LYS A 154 -0.96 6.30 17.24
CA LYS A 154 -0.84 5.11 18.11
C LYS A 154 -0.04 5.34 19.41
N LYS A 155 0.64 6.48 19.56
CA LYS A 155 1.51 6.77 20.70
C LYS A 155 0.81 7.63 21.76
N SER A 156 1.12 7.36 23.03
CA SER A 156 0.73 8.25 24.12
C SER A 156 1.47 9.60 24.04
N PRO A 157 0.85 10.74 24.34
CA PRO A 157 -0.54 10.91 24.82
C PRO A 157 -1.58 11.06 23.69
N HIS A 158 -1.21 10.92 22.43
CA HIS A 158 -2.09 11.21 21.28
C HIS A 158 -3.26 10.22 21.17
N LYS A 159 -3.01 8.93 21.43
CA LYS A 159 -4.07 7.91 21.34
C LYS A 159 -5.17 8.15 22.37
N GLU A 160 -4.82 8.58 23.59
CA GLU A 160 -5.77 8.90 24.66
C GLU A 160 -6.62 10.12 24.28
N LEU A 161 -6.00 11.14 23.68
CA LEU A 161 -6.72 12.30 23.16
C LEU A 161 -7.71 11.90 22.06
N ILE A 162 -7.33 10.98 21.17
CA ILE A 162 -8.22 10.49 20.10
C ILE A 162 -9.37 9.69 20.70
N TYR A 163 -9.11 8.81 21.67
CA TYR A 163 -10.17 8.02 22.33
C TYR A 163 -11.18 8.88 23.11
N ALA A 164 -10.74 10.04 23.61
CA ALA A 164 -11.59 10.99 24.29
C ALA A 164 -12.50 11.82 23.36
N GLN A 165 -12.25 11.76 22.03
CA GLN A 165 -13.07 12.47 21.05
C GLN A 165 -14.09 11.53 20.41
N ASP A 166 -15.26 12.06 20.10
CA ASP A 166 -16.30 11.35 19.37
C ASP A 166 -16.14 11.62 17.85
N PHE A 167 -15.21 10.93 17.22
CA PHE A 167 -15.09 10.95 15.77
C PHE A 167 -16.16 10.06 15.14
N ASP A 168 -16.93 10.61 14.20
CA ASP A 168 -17.93 9.86 13.45
C ASP A 168 -17.30 8.98 12.37
N MET A 169 -16.22 9.45 11.74
CA MET A 169 -15.60 8.80 10.60
C MET A 169 -14.08 8.68 10.75
N PHE A 170 -13.57 7.51 10.41
CA PHE A 170 -12.14 7.25 10.27
C PHE A 170 -11.84 6.89 8.82
N ILE A 171 -10.81 7.51 8.25
CA ILE A 171 -10.24 7.17 6.95
C ILE A 171 -8.79 6.75 7.20
N ILE A 172 -8.42 5.52 6.81
CA ILE A 172 -7.09 4.98 7.07
C ILE A 172 -6.44 4.68 5.72
N ASP A 173 -5.47 5.49 5.36
CA ASP A 173 -4.71 5.33 4.13
C ASP A 173 -3.55 4.34 4.34
N GLU A 174 -3.17 3.62 3.27
CA GLU A 174 -2.20 2.52 3.31
C GLU A 174 -2.56 1.47 4.37
N ALA A 175 -3.82 1.06 4.40
CA ALA A 175 -4.38 0.17 5.40
C ALA A 175 -3.73 -1.22 5.45
N HIS A 176 -2.96 -1.62 4.43
CA HIS A 176 -2.15 -2.83 4.47
C HIS A 176 -1.16 -2.87 5.66
N LYS A 177 -0.86 -1.73 6.29
CA LYS A 177 -0.07 -1.67 7.53
C LYS A 177 -0.79 -2.26 8.75
N LEU A 178 -2.12 -2.48 8.65
CA LEU A 178 -2.96 -3.06 9.69
C LEU A 178 -3.13 -4.58 9.59
N LYS A 179 -2.43 -5.23 8.68
CA LYS A 179 -2.54 -6.66 8.39
C LYS A 179 -2.09 -7.61 9.53
N ASN A 180 -1.34 -7.12 10.49
CA ASN A 180 -0.86 -7.90 11.62
C ASN A 180 -1.52 -7.46 12.91
N HIS A 181 -2.38 -8.32 13.45
CA HIS A 181 -3.14 -8.09 14.69
C HIS A 181 -2.27 -7.91 15.95
N LYS A 182 -1.01 -8.34 15.93
CA LYS A 182 -0.06 -8.21 17.07
C LYS A 182 0.62 -6.84 17.14
N THR A 183 0.31 -5.94 16.22
CA THR A 183 0.95 -4.62 16.16
C THR A 183 0.17 -3.59 16.98
N GLN A 184 0.89 -2.66 17.61
CA GLN A 184 0.29 -1.55 18.34
C GLN A 184 -0.68 -0.71 17.49
N ILE A 185 -0.43 -0.64 16.17
CA ILE A 185 -1.29 0.13 15.27
C ILE A 185 -2.62 -0.59 15.03
N TYR A 186 -2.61 -1.91 14.93
CA TYR A 186 -3.83 -2.71 14.81
C TYR A 186 -4.69 -2.58 16.06
N GLU A 187 -4.09 -2.79 17.25
CA GLU A 187 -4.77 -2.64 18.54
C GLU A 187 -5.38 -1.24 18.71
N PHE A 188 -4.63 -0.21 18.32
CA PHE A 188 -5.12 1.16 18.34
C PHE A 188 -6.37 1.33 17.48
N VAL A 189 -6.32 0.89 16.22
CA VAL A 189 -7.45 1.02 15.28
C VAL A 189 -8.63 0.14 15.70
N GLN A 190 -8.38 -1.05 16.25
CA GLN A 190 -9.42 -1.94 16.75
C GLN A 190 -10.21 -1.29 17.90
N SER A 191 -9.53 -0.58 18.77
CA SER A 191 -10.14 0.10 19.95
C SER A 191 -10.93 1.37 19.63
N LEU A 192 -10.84 1.88 18.39
CA LEU A 192 -11.59 3.06 17.97
C LEU A 192 -13.09 2.75 17.86
N LYS A 193 -13.93 3.66 18.34
CA LYS A 193 -15.38 3.61 18.11
C LYS A 193 -15.69 4.16 16.72
N LYS A 194 -15.92 3.28 15.76
CA LYS A 194 -16.10 3.62 14.34
C LYS A 194 -17.58 3.57 13.95
N LYS A 195 -18.21 4.73 13.74
CA LYS A 195 -19.52 4.81 13.08
C LYS A 195 -19.34 4.52 11.60
N PHE A 196 -18.46 5.27 10.95
CA PHE A 196 -18.03 5.06 9.57
C PHE A 196 -16.52 4.82 9.53
N CYS A 197 -16.06 3.96 8.61
CA CYS A 197 -14.65 3.64 8.49
C CYS A 197 -14.29 3.24 7.06
N LEU A 198 -13.35 3.96 6.47
CA LEU A 198 -12.77 3.60 5.17
C LEU A 198 -11.33 3.15 5.34
N LEU A 199 -11.01 2.01 4.79
CA LEU A 199 -9.64 1.50 4.68
C LEU A 199 -9.19 1.62 3.22
N LEU A 200 -8.19 2.43 2.95
CA LEU A 200 -7.67 2.65 1.61
C LEU A 200 -6.39 1.84 1.43
N THR A 201 -6.36 0.98 0.46
CA THR A 201 -5.17 0.24 0.07
C THR A 201 -5.30 -0.29 -1.34
N ALA A 202 -4.25 -0.23 -2.14
CA ALA A 202 -4.23 -0.94 -3.41
C ALA A 202 -3.94 -2.44 -3.21
N THR A 203 -3.55 -2.83 -1.99
CA THR A 203 -2.97 -4.14 -1.71
C THR A 203 -3.53 -4.73 -0.43
N PRO A 204 -4.81 -5.15 -0.44
CA PRO A 204 -5.46 -5.69 0.75
C PRO A 204 -4.84 -7.02 1.21
N ILE A 205 -4.18 -7.75 0.29
CA ILE A 205 -3.40 -8.96 0.56
C ILE A 205 -1.98 -8.74 0.05
N GLN A 206 -0.97 -9.13 0.83
CA GLN A 206 0.43 -9.04 0.44
C GLN A 206 1.18 -10.37 0.55
N ASN A 207 0.91 -11.14 1.57
CA ASN A 207 1.59 -12.41 1.83
C ASN A 207 0.63 -13.56 2.02
N ASP A 208 -0.52 -13.33 2.63
CA ASP A 208 -1.43 -14.37 3.07
C ASP A 208 -2.88 -13.85 3.10
N VAL A 209 -3.83 -14.72 2.82
CA VAL A 209 -5.28 -14.46 2.91
C VAL A 209 -5.70 -14.03 4.33
N PHE A 210 -4.98 -14.45 5.36
CA PHE A 210 -5.24 -14.03 6.75
C PHE A 210 -5.06 -12.52 6.98
N GLU A 211 -4.24 -11.85 6.16
CA GLU A 211 -4.12 -10.39 6.22
C GLU A 211 -5.47 -9.71 5.92
N LEU A 212 -6.22 -10.25 4.97
CA LEU A 212 -7.56 -9.76 4.61
C LEU A 212 -8.57 -10.00 5.75
N TYR A 213 -8.49 -11.17 6.43
CA TYR A 213 -9.31 -11.46 7.60
C TYR A 213 -9.18 -10.35 8.66
N TYR A 214 -7.95 -9.96 8.98
CA TYR A 214 -7.71 -8.90 9.96
C TYR A 214 -8.22 -7.54 9.51
N LEU A 215 -8.06 -7.16 8.24
CA LEU A 215 -8.59 -5.91 7.72
C LEU A 215 -10.12 -5.86 7.77
N ILE A 216 -10.79 -6.91 7.33
CA ILE A 216 -12.26 -6.99 7.35
C ILE A 216 -12.78 -7.00 8.80
N SER A 217 -12.09 -7.68 9.72
CA SER A 217 -12.45 -7.70 11.13
C SER A 217 -12.40 -6.32 11.80
N LEU A 218 -11.57 -5.39 11.32
CA LEU A 218 -11.55 -4.00 11.78
C LEU A 218 -12.80 -3.21 11.35
N LEU A 219 -13.41 -3.56 10.21
CA LEU A 219 -14.61 -2.90 9.67
C LEU A 219 -15.89 -3.53 10.20
N LYS A 220 -15.98 -4.85 10.06
CA LYS A 220 -17.16 -5.67 10.41
C LYS A 220 -16.71 -6.91 11.19
N PRO A 221 -16.55 -6.82 12.51
CA PRO A 221 -16.22 -7.97 13.34
C PRO A 221 -17.20 -9.14 13.11
N GLY A 222 -16.68 -10.34 12.88
CA GLY A 222 -17.49 -11.54 12.64
C GLY A 222 -17.99 -11.75 11.21
N HIS A 223 -17.75 -10.82 10.27
CA HIS A 223 -18.21 -10.95 8.88
C HIS A 223 -17.65 -12.19 8.16
N LEU A 224 -16.40 -12.57 8.44
CA LEU A 224 -15.75 -13.79 7.94
C LEU A 224 -15.80 -14.95 8.92
N GLY A 225 -16.69 -14.90 9.91
CA GLY A 225 -16.74 -15.91 10.99
C GLY A 225 -15.64 -15.76 12.02
N ASN A 226 -15.45 -16.77 12.86
CA ASN A 226 -14.35 -16.76 13.81
C ASN A 226 -13.02 -17.17 13.16
N TYR A 227 -11.90 -16.74 13.75
CA TYR A 227 -10.57 -16.98 13.20
C TYR A 227 -10.22 -18.48 13.03
N GLU A 228 -10.62 -19.33 13.99
CA GLU A 228 -10.32 -20.76 13.93
C GLU A 228 -11.03 -21.45 12.77
N THR A 229 -12.29 -21.08 12.53
CA THR A 229 -13.06 -21.62 11.39
C THR A 229 -12.48 -21.14 10.07
N PHE A 230 -12.16 -19.85 9.98
CA PHE A 230 -11.52 -19.26 8.81
C PHE A 230 -10.15 -19.92 8.56
N GLN A 231 -9.34 -20.10 9.59
CA GLN A 231 -8.05 -20.75 9.50
C GLN A 231 -8.19 -22.20 8.99
N LYS A 232 -9.13 -22.98 9.52
CA LYS A 232 -9.36 -24.36 9.05
C LYS A 232 -9.78 -24.41 7.58
N ALA A 233 -10.60 -23.48 7.14
CA ALA A 233 -11.08 -23.42 5.76
C ALA A 233 -9.96 -23.04 4.76
N PHE A 234 -9.04 -22.15 5.15
CA PHE A 234 -8.05 -21.58 4.25
C PHE A 234 -6.58 -21.95 4.56
N SER A 235 -6.27 -22.70 5.64
CA SER A 235 -4.94 -23.24 5.93
C SER A 235 -4.63 -24.54 5.20
N ALA A 236 -5.64 -25.32 4.84
CA ALA A 236 -5.43 -26.53 4.08
C ALA A 236 -5.11 -26.12 2.65
N SER A 237 -3.88 -26.35 2.20
CA SER A 237 -3.35 -26.13 0.86
C SER A 237 -4.01 -26.97 -0.25
N LYS A 238 -5.26 -27.32 -0.12
CA LYS A 238 -6.11 -27.88 -1.16
C LYS A 238 -7.05 -26.77 -1.62
N HIS A 239 -6.68 -26.16 -2.74
CA HIS A 239 -7.50 -25.24 -3.49
C HIS A 239 -8.84 -25.87 -3.83
N ASP A 240 -9.84 -25.59 -3.02
CA ASP A 240 -11.23 -25.92 -3.29
C ASP A 240 -11.87 -24.68 -3.89
N LEU A 241 -12.14 -24.71 -5.19
CA LEU A 241 -12.67 -23.57 -5.96
C LEU A 241 -13.95 -23.01 -5.34
N GLU A 242 -14.78 -23.85 -4.70
CA GLU A 242 -16.00 -23.43 -4.02
C GLU A 242 -15.73 -22.52 -2.82
N HIS A 243 -14.66 -22.76 -2.08
CA HIS A 243 -14.26 -21.93 -0.94
C HIS A 243 -13.73 -20.56 -1.39
N ASP A 244 -13.03 -20.52 -2.51
CA ASP A 244 -12.47 -19.28 -3.06
C ASP A 244 -13.60 -18.35 -3.56
N ASP A 245 -14.64 -18.89 -4.23
CA ASP A 245 -15.78 -18.12 -4.71
C ASP A 245 -16.64 -17.58 -3.54
N TYR A 246 -16.83 -18.38 -2.50
CA TYR A 246 -17.55 -17.95 -1.30
C TYR A 246 -16.80 -16.82 -0.58
N LEU A 247 -15.49 -16.95 -0.41
CA LEU A 247 -14.67 -15.90 0.17
C LEU A 247 -14.74 -14.60 -0.66
N ARG A 248 -14.64 -14.72 -1.98
CA ARG A 248 -14.73 -13.58 -2.90
C ARG A 248 -16.09 -12.88 -2.75
N ALA A 249 -17.19 -13.61 -2.65
CA ALA A 249 -18.52 -13.06 -2.44
C ALA A 249 -18.64 -12.29 -1.12
N LEU A 250 -18.06 -12.80 -0.02
CA LEU A 250 -18.02 -12.11 1.27
C LEU A 250 -17.15 -10.85 1.22
N VAL A 251 -16.00 -10.92 0.56
CA VAL A 251 -15.09 -9.78 0.39
C VAL A 251 -15.76 -8.65 -0.39
N ASN A 252 -16.47 -8.95 -1.48
CA ASN A 252 -17.17 -7.97 -2.31
C ASN A 252 -18.30 -7.23 -1.56
N GLN A 253 -18.78 -7.74 -0.43
CA GLN A 253 -19.75 -7.04 0.41
C GLN A 253 -19.14 -5.92 1.26
N VAL A 254 -17.80 -5.85 1.34
CA VAL A 254 -17.08 -4.89 2.18
C VAL A 254 -15.90 -4.22 1.44
N MET A 255 -15.68 -4.58 0.18
CA MET A 255 -14.58 -4.07 -0.64
C MET A 255 -15.10 -3.58 -1.99
N VAL A 256 -14.66 -2.40 -2.38
CA VAL A 256 -14.77 -1.90 -3.75
C VAL A 256 -13.39 -1.95 -4.39
N ARG A 257 -13.32 -2.52 -5.58
CA ARG A 257 -12.10 -2.56 -6.38
C ARG A 257 -12.42 -2.34 -7.84
N ASN A 258 -11.86 -1.29 -8.39
CA ASN A 258 -11.88 -1.00 -9.82
C ASN A 258 -10.49 -1.27 -10.40
N ARG A 259 -10.46 -1.82 -11.61
CA ARG A 259 -9.23 -1.97 -12.42
C ARG A 259 -9.23 -0.88 -13.48
N ARG A 260 -8.06 -0.58 -14.02
CA ARG A 260 -7.93 0.41 -15.11
C ARG A 260 -8.76 0.04 -16.31
N GLU A 261 -8.78 -1.23 -16.68
CA GLU A 261 -9.55 -1.77 -17.79
C GLU A 261 -11.07 -1.53 -17.64
N ASP A 262 -11.57 -1.60 -16.41
CA ASP A 262 -13.00 -1.48 -16.11
C ASP A 262 -13.48 -0.01 -16.09
N THR A 263 -12.55 0.96 -16.12
CA THR A 263 -12.91 2.39 -15.99
C THR A 263 -13.44 3.03 -17.26
N GLY A 264 -13.35 2.35 -18.40
CA GLY A 264 -13.71 2.93 -19.71
C GLY A 264 -12.82 4.09 -20.18
N ILE A 265 -11.68 4.31 -19.51
CA ILE A 265 -10.69 5.32 -19.85
C ILE A 265 -9.59 4.66 -20.66
N GLU A 266 -9.12 5.33 -21.70
CA GLU A 266 -7.94 4.87 -22.44
C GLU A 266 -6.69 5.02 -21.56
N TRP A 267 -6.05 3.90 -21.29
CA TRP A 267 -4.77 3.82 -20.58
C TRP A 267 -3.66 3.48 -21.54
N THR A 268 -2.48 4.01 -21.27
CA THR A 268 -1.26 3.59 -21.99
C THR A 268 -0.85 2.18 -21.55
N ASN A 269 -0.17 1.45 -22.45
CA ASN A 269 0.22 0.07 -22.17
C ASN A 269 1.41 -0.01 -21.22
N ARG A 270 1.51 -1.12 -20.50
CA ARG A 270 2.72 -1.53 -19.78
C ARG A 270 3.54 -2.47 -20.65
N ARG A 271 4.81 -2.16 -20.83
CA ARG A 271 5.79 -3.02 -21.50
C ARG A 271 6.78 -3.53 -20.45
N VAL A 272 6.50 -4.70 -19.91
CA VAL A 272 7.28 -5.29 -18.83
C VAL A 272 8.34 -6.23 -19.39
N GLN A 273 9.58 -6.06 -18.95
CA GLN A 273 10.71 -6.91 -19.28
C GLN A 273 11.42 -7.34 -18.01
N THR A 274 11.55 -8.65 -17.80
CA THR A 274 12.43 -9.20 -16.77
C THR A 274 13.76 -9.55 -17.43
N ILE A 275 14.82 -8.88 -17.01
CA ILE A 275 16.15 -8.99 -17.59
C ILE A 275 17.01 -9.84 -16.66
N SER A 276 17.36 -11.03 -17.13
CA SER A 276 18.32 -11.90 -16.48
C SER A 276 19.74 -11.44 -16.76
N ILE A 277 20.53 -11.32 -15.72
CA ILE A 277 21.91 -10.85 -15.77
C ILE A 277 22.80 -11.92 -15.14
N GLN A 278 23.91 -12.25 -15.77
CA GLN A 278 24.90 -13.14 -15.22
C GLN A 278 25.96 -12.36 -14.46
N PHE A 279 26.34 -12.85 -13.29
CA PHE A 279 27.52 -12.35 -12.61
C PHE A 279 28.79 -12.59 -13.43
N SER A 280 29.72 -11.67 -13.40
CA SER A 280 31.10 -11.96 -13.81
C SER A 280 31.68 -13.07 -12.94
N PRO A 281 32.69 -13.81 -13.40
CA PRO A 281 33.30 -14.89 -12.61
C PRO A 281 33.78 -14.42 -11.23
N ALA A 282 34.30 -13.21 -11.12
CA ALA A 282 34.73 -12.62 -9.85
C ALA A 282 33.57 -12.31 -8.89
N GLU A 283 32.47 -11.75 -9.42
CA GLU A 283 31.26 -11.50 -8.61
C GLU A 283 30.65 -12.81 -8.13
N LYS A 284 30.63 -13.83 -9.00
CA LYS A 284 30.10 -15.15 -8.66
C LYS A 284 30.93 -15.81 -7.55
N GLU A 285 32.27 -15.73 -7.62
CA GLU A 285 33.15 -16.24 -6.56
C GLU A 285 32.82 -15.61 -5.20
N VAL A 286 32.66 -14.27 -5.16
CA VAL A 286 32.30 -13.56 -3.92
C VAL A 286 30.90 -13.96 -3.44
N TYR A 287 29.94 -14.10 -4.33
CA TYR A 287 28.59 -14.55 -3.98
C TYR A 287 28.61 -15.95 -3.34
N ASP A 288 29.35 -16.88 -3.93
CA ASP A 288 29.46 -18.25 -3.42
C ASP A 288 30.17 -18.31 -2.04
N LEU A 289 31.17 -17.45 -1.80
CA LEU A 289 31.77 -17.29 -0.48
C LEU A 289 30.74 -16.76 0.55
N LEU A 290 29.88 -15.80 0.17
CA LEU A 290 28.82 -15.34 1.07
C LEU A 290 27.80 -16.43 1.39
N VAL A 291 27.48 -17.30 0.44
CA VAL A 291 26.63 -18.47 0.69
C VAL A 291 27.31 -19.43 1.65
N GLY A 292 28.63 -19.64 1.50
CA GLY A 292 29.45 -20.49 2.37
C GLY A 292 29.58 -20.02 3.83
N LEU A 293 29.32 -18.75 4.12
CA LEU A 293 29.26 -18.23 5.50
C LEU A 293 28.34 -19.04 6.43
N LYS A 294 27.32 -19.68 5.88
CA LYS A 294 26.40 -20.53 6.63
C LYS A 294 27.08 -21.71 7.31
N GLU A 295 28.16 -22.21 6.72
CA GLU A 295 28.87 -23.40 7.20
C GLU A 295 29.96 -23.07 8.24
N VAL A 296 30.46 -21.83 8.20
CA VAL A 296 31.59 -21.39 9.02
C VAL A 296 31.13 -20.70 10.30
N SER A 297 29.97 -20.11 10.33
CA SER A 297 29.55 -19.25 11.43
C SER A 297 28.35 -19.79 12.22
N THR A 298 28.54 -19.86 13.54
CA THR A 298 27.46 -20.13 14.51
C THR A 298 26.59 -18.88 14.79
N VAL A 299 27.12 -17.67 14.62
CA VAL A 299 26.44 -16.39 14.78
C VAL A 299 25.47 -16.14 13.63
N PHE A 300 25.77 -16.64 12.43
CA PHE A 300 24.92 -16.57 11.23
C PHE A 300 23.86 -17.67 11.11
N SER A 301 23.67 -18.48 12.14
CA SER A 301 22.62 -19.50 12.17
C SER A 301 21.20 -18.90 12.02
N GLY A 302 21.04 -17.59 12.10
CA GLY A 302 19.85 -16.86 11.71
C GLY A 302 19.77 -16.70 10.18
N SER A 303 18.90 -17.46 9.52
CA SER A 303 18.65 -17.43 8.06
C SER A 303 18.44 -16.01 7.49
N PHE A 304 17.98 -15.07 8.29
CA PHE A 304 17.65 -13.70 7.86
C PHE A 304 18.89 -12.86 7.49
N SER A 305 19.99 -12.97 8.23
CA SER A 305 21.22 -12.18 7.98
C SER A 305 21.89 -12.58 6.67
N LEU A 306 21.93 -13.89 6.38
CA LEU A 306 22.54 -14.42 5.16
C LEU A 306 21.73 -14.04 3.90
N ILE A 307 20.41 -14.18 3.97
CA ILE A 307 19.51 -13.74 2.88
C ILE A 307 19.70 -12.26 2.56
N THR A 308 19.90 -11.44 3.59
CA THR A 308 20.16 -10.00 3.41
C THR A 308 21.49 -9.76 2.70
N LEU A 309 22.57 -10.44 3.12
CA LEU A 309 23.88 -10.33 2.47
C LEU A 309 23.86 -10.79 1.00
N GLN A 310 23.19 -11.91 0.72
CA GLN A 310 23.04 -12.41 -0.66
C GLN A 310 22.31 -11.37 -1.52
N LYS A 311 21.25 -10.76 -0.99
CA LYS A 311 20.48 -9.74 -1.69
C LYS A 311 21.27 -8.43 -1.88
N GLU A 312 22.08 -8.04 -0.86
CA GLU A 312 22.98 -6.89 -0.96
C GLU A 312 24.05 -7.11 -2.02
N MET A 313 24.60 -8.33 -2.13
CA MET A 313 25.58 -8.67 -3.17
C MET A 313 24.98 -8.59 -4.57
N CYS A 314 23.75 -9.04 -4.75
CA CYS A 314 23.01 -8.86 -6.02
C CYS A 314 22.77 -7.38 -6.35
N SER A 315 22.81 -6.49 -5.37
CA SER A 315 22.62 -5.05 -5.55
C SER A 315 23.95 -4.33 -5.80
N SER A 316 24.87 -4.33 -4.82
CA SER A 316 26.19 -3.72 -4.99
C SER A 316 27.18 -4.19 -3.94
N LYS A 317 28.48 -4.16 -4.29
CA LYS A 317 29.56 -4.42 -3.34
C LYS A 317 29.57 -3.44 -2.17
N GLU A 318 29.16 -2.20 -2.40
CA GLU A 318 29.09 -1.15 -1.38
C GLU A 318 28.05 -1.47 -0.31
N ALA A 319 26.91 -2.03 -0.69
CA ALA A 319 25.87 -2.47 0.25
C ALA A 319 26.37 -3.64 1.10
N THR A 320 26.93 -4.65 0.46
CA THR A 320 27.48 -5.85 1.12
C THR A 320 28.63 -5.51 2.06
N CYS A 321 29.55 -4.66 1.62
CA CYS A 321 30.70 -4.24 2.42
C CYS A 321 30.28 -3.55 3.73
N LEU A 322 29.27 -2.67 3.68
CA LEU A 322 28.74 -2.01 4.89
C LEU A 322 28.19 -3.00 5.92
N THR A 323 27.50 -4.04 5.48
CA THR A 323 26.96 -5.06 6.37
C THR A 323 28.06 -5.98 6.90
N LEU A 324 28.98 -6.45 6.05
CA LEU A 324 30.13 -7.25 6.49
C LEU A 324 31.04 -6.50 7.48
N THR A 325 31.28 -5.21 7.26
CA THR A 325 32.09 -4.40 8.19
C THR A 325 31.44 -4.33 9.58
N LYS A 326 30.12 -4.14 9.66
CA LYS A 326 29.39 -4.17 10.94
C LYS A 326 29.41 -5.54 11.60
N MET A 327 29.35 -6.60 10.81
CA MET A 327 29.43 -7.97 11.30
C MET A 327 30.81 -8.24 11.88
N ARG A 328 31.84 -7.83 11.16
CA ARG A 328 33.25 -7.90 11.61
C ARG A 328 33.45 -7.21 12.97
N GLU A 329 32.89 -6.02 13.15
CA GLU A 329 32.97 -5.25 14.41
C GLU A 329 32.36 -6.01 15.61
N ASN A 330 31.37 -6.85 15.36
CA ASN A 330 30.62 -7.60 16.39
C ASN A 330 31.09 -9.07 16.53
N CYS A 331 31.98 -9.54 15.66
CA CYS A 331 32.47 -10.89 15.68
C CYS A 331 33.65 -11.01 16.66
N THR A 332 33.68 -12.09 17.46
CA THR A 332 34.75 -12.38 18.43
C THR A 332 35.54 -13.66 18.13
N ASP A 333 35.02 -14.46 17.20
CA ASP A 333 35.68 -15.71 16.77
C ASP A 333 36.76 -15.39 15.74
N PRO A 334 38.06 -15.82 16.00
CA PRO A 334 39.17 -15.51 15.12
C PRO A 334 39.04 -16.15 13.72
N ASP A 335 38.48 -17.36 13.63
CA ASP A 335 38.37 -18.08 12.35
C ASP A 335 37.27 -17.44 11.49
N GLU A 336 36.18 -17.08 12.13
CA GLU A 336 35.07 -16.32 11.48
C GLU A 336 35.55 -14.93 11.02
N LEU A 337 36.34 -14.22 11.86
CA LEU A 337 36.93 -12.93 11.50
C LEU A 337 37.85 -13.05 10.27
N ALA A 338 38.70 -14.06 10.24
CA ALA A 338 39.61 -14.30 9.11
C ALA A 338 38.83 -14.58 7.81
N TYR A 339 37.74 -15.35 7.91
CA TYR A 339 36.87 -15.61 6.76
C TYR A 339 36.20 -14.33 6.27
N ILE A 340 35.59 -13.53 7.16
CA ILE A 340 34.95 -12.26 6.82
C ILE A 340 35.94 -11.29 6.18
N ASP A 341 37.17 -11.19 6.73
CA ASP A 341 38.21 -10.34 6.17
C ASP A 341 38.62 -10.77 4.75
N GLY A 342 38.73 -12.08 4.51
CA GLY A 342 38.99 -12.62 3.18
C GLY A 342 37.88 -12.34 2.17
N VAL A 343 36.60 -12.38 2.60
CA VAL A 343 35.46 -12.01 1.75
C VAL A 343 35.48 -10.51 1.45
N ILE A 344 35.75 -9.66 2.45
CA ILE A 344 35.86 -8.21 2.27
C ILE A 344 36.98 -7.86 1.27
N GLU A 345 38.15 -8.49 1.38
CA GLU A 345 39.27 -8.28 0.47
C GLU A 345 38.88 -8.57 -0.98
N LYS A 346 38.28 -9.75 -1.24
CA LYS A 346 37.81 -10.12 -2.58
C LYS A 346 36.71 -9.18 -3.08
N LEU A 347 35.78 -8.79 -2.20
CA LEU A 347 34.70 -7.84 -2.52
C LEU A 347 35.25 -6.49 -2.95
N MET A 348 36.28 -5.98 -2.24
CA MET A 348 36.92 -4.70 -2.57
C MET A 348 37.70 -4.74 -3.88
N ALA A 349 38.21 -5.92 -4.27
CA ALA A 349 38.91 -6.14 -5.53
C ALA A 349 38.01 -6.12 -6.75
N LEU A 350 36.69 -6.25 -6.60
CA LEU A 350 35.73 -6.20 -7.70
C LEU A 350 35.76 -4.86 -8.40
N GLN A 351 35.94 -4.89 -9.74
CA GLN A 351 35.95 -3.70 -10.59
C GLN A 351 34.60 -3.50 -11.32
N ILE A 352 33.90 -4.59 -11.56
CA ILE A 352 32.66 -4.64 -12.34
C ILE A 352 31.46 -4.80 -11.41
N ASN A 353 30.34 -4.17 -11.77
CA ASN A 353 29.02 -4.46 -11.27
C ASN A 353 28.13 -4.75 -12.48
N SER A 354 27.90 -6.02 -12.75
CA SER A 354 27.15 -6.48 -13.94
C SER A 354 25.75 -5.87 -14.04
N LYS A 355 25.09 -5.62 -12.91
CA LYS A 355 23.77 -4.96 -12.87
C LYS A 355 23.85 -3.47 -13.23
N ALA A 356 24.89 -2.77 -12.78
CA ALA A 356 25.08 -1.35 -13.08
C ALA A 356 25.46 -1.16 -14.56
N GLU A 357 26.23 -2.08 -15.15
CA GLU A 357 26.52 -2.07 -16.60
C GLU A 357 25.22 -2.20 -17.39
N LYS A 358 24.32 -3.09 -17.00
CA LYS A 358 23.03 -3.25 -17.66
C LYS A 358 22.14 -2.02 -17.54
N VAL A 359 22.17 -1.35 -16.40
CA VAL A 359 21.49 -0.05 -16.22
C VAL A 359 22.03 0.99 -17.20
N LEU A 360 23.35 1.06 -17.38
CA LEU A 360 23.97 2.00 -18.31
C LEU A 360 23.50 1.76 -19.74
N GLU A 361 23.43 0.49 -20.18
CA GLU A 361 22.89 0.12 -21.50
C GLU A 361 21.44 0.59 -21.66
N ILE A 362 20.57 0.28 -20.71
CA ILE A 362 19.15 0.68 -20.74
C ILE A 362 19.01 2.21 -20.82
N VAL A 363 19.78 2.95 -20.00
CA VAL A 363 19.74 4.41 -19.97
C VAL A 363 20.24 5.03 -21.29
N ALA A 364 21.27 4.44 -21.89
CA ALA A 364 21.81 4.87 -23.17
C ALA A 364 20.85 4.59 -24.32
N GLU A 365 20.11 3.48 -24.28
CA GLU A 365 19.14 3.08 -25.29
C GLU A 365 17.87 3.92 -25.22
N ALA A 366 17.32 4.12 -24.03
CA ALA A 366 16.06 4.84 -23.83
C ALA A 366 16.16 6.33 -24.18
N LYS A 367 17.31 6.97 -23.95
CA LYS A 367 17.57 8.42 -24.23
C LYS A 367 16.53 9.37 -23.65
N ASP A 368 15.80 8.93 -22.64
CA ASP A 368 14.73 9.67 -21.98
C ASP A 368 14.89 9.62 -20.46
N LYS A 369 13.94 10.20 -19.75
CA LYS A 369 13.93 10.20 -18.28
C LYS A 369 13.62 8.81 -17.72
N ILE A 370 14.42 8.37 -16.77
CA ILE A 370 14.33 7.04 -16.17
C ILE A 370 14.31 7.16 -14.65
N ILE A 371 13.46 6.36 -14.02
CA ILE A 371 13.46 6.17 -12.57
C ILE A 371 14.08 4.82 -12.25
N ILE A 372 15.06 4.81 -11.36
CA ILE A 372 15.68 3.59 -10.83
C ILE A 372 15.26 3.42 -9.38
N PHE A 373 14.68 2.28 -9.04
CA PHE A 373 14.37 1.90 -7.67
C PHE A 373 15.39 0.90 -7.12
N THR A 374 16.00 1.24 -5.99
CA THR A 374 16.90 0.36 -5.23
C THR A 374 16.47 0.31 -3.75
N GLU A 375 16.72 -0.80 -3.08
CA GLU A 375 16.43 -0.93 -1.65
C GLU A 375 17.54 -0.34 -0.78
N TYR A 376 18.77 -0.30 -1.30
CA TYR A 376 19.96 0.04 -0.53
C TYR A 376 20.48 1.44 -0.82
N ARG A 377 20.71 2.20 0.25
CA ARG A 377 21.24 3.56 0.12
C ARG A 377 22.69 3.57 -0.40
N ALA A 378 23.48 2.55 -0.06
CA ALA A 378 24.82 2.43 -0.58
C ALA A 378 24.82 2.26 -2.10
N THR A 379 23.96 1.37 -2.60
CA THR A 379 23.73 1.19 -4.05
C THR A 379 23.23 2.47 -4.73
N GLN A 380 22.33 3.22 -4.07
CA GLN A 380 21.86 4.50 -4.58
C GLN A 380 23.00 5.50 -4.82
N ILE A 381 23.94 5.60 -3.87
CA ILE A 381 25.10 6.48 -3.96
C ILE A 381 26.09 5.97 -5.02
N TYR A 382 26.32 4.65 -5.05
CA TYR A 382 27.18 4.02 -6.04
C TYR A 382 26.66 4.25 -7.46
N LEU A 383 25.38 4.02 -7.72
CA LEU A 383 24.75 4.25 -9.02
C LEU A 383 24.84 5.71 -9.46
N GLN A 384 24.67 6.68 -8.53
CA GLN A 384 24.86 8.09 -8.84
C GLN A 384 26.27 8.37 -9.34
N TRP A 385 27.28 7.88 -8.61
CA TRP A 385 28.67 8.02 -8.99
C TRP A 385 28.96 7.35 -10.33
N TYR A 386 28.50 6.10 -10.51
CA TYR A 386 28.74 5.31 -11.73
C TYR A 386 28.12 5.98 -12.97
N LEU A 387 26.89 6.45 -12.88
CA LEU A 387 26.25 7.19 -13.96
C LEU A 387 26.95 8.51 -14.25
N HIS A 388 27.41 9.22 -13.23
CA HIS A 388 28.15 10.49 -13.41
C HIS A 388 29.46 10.29 -14.14
N VAL A 389 30.24 9.28 -13.81
CA VAL A 389 31.49 8.94 -14.50
C VAL A 389 31.24 8.62 -15.99
N ASN A 390 30.08 8.06 -16.31
CA ASN A 390 29.65 7.77 -17.68
C ASN A 390 28.89 8.92 -18.36
N GLY A 391 28.96 10.14 -17.79
CA GLY A 391 28.39 11.36 -18.41
C GLY A 391 26.87 11.50 -18.25
N ILE A 392 26.21 10.66 -17.45
CA ILE A 392 24.75 10.69 -17.25
C ILE A 392 24.43 11.51 -16.00
N THR A 393 23.54 12.49 -16.16
CA THR A 393 23.08 13.33 -15.06
C THR A 393 22.02 12.61 -14.24
N SER A 394 22.21 12.53 -12.91
CA SER A 394 21.27 11.85 -12.02
C SER A 394 21.03 12.62 -10.72
N VAL A 395 19.86 12.39 -10.14
CA VAL A 395 19.46 12.95 -8.84
C VAL A 395 19.04 11.82 -7.89
N LEU A 396 19.37 11.99 -6.60
CA LEU A 396 18.97 11.06 -5.55
C LEU A 396 17.65 11.48 -4.95
N PHE A 397 16.83 10.46 -4.58
CA PHE A 397 15.57 10.68 -3.89
C PHE A 397 15.39 9.66 -2.76
N ASN A 398 15.41 10.10 -1.51
CA ASN A 398 15.30 9.22 -0.36
C ASN A 398 14.39 9.76 0.75
N GLY A 399 13.97 8.89 1.66
CA GLY A 399 13.01 9.21 2.72
C GLY A 399 13.49 10.23 3.76
N LYS A 400 14.80 10.51 3.85
CA LYS A 400 15.35 11.49 4.80
C LYS A 400 15.23 12.93 4.33
N PHE A 401 14.84 13.17 3.08
CA PHE A 401 14.69 14.53 2.56
C PHE A 401 13.42 15.17 3.11
N ASN A 402 13.54 16.43 3.55
CA ASN A 402 12.38 17.27 3.88
C ASN A 402 11.60 17.64 2.60
N LYS A 403 10.39 18.19 2.77
CA LYS A 403 9.49 18.53 1.65
C LYS A 403 10.17 19.43 0.62
N SER A 404 10.77 20.53 1.04
CA SER A 404 11.42 21.48 0.13
C SER A 404 12.52 20.83 -0.71
N LYS A 405 13.33 19.95 -0.10
CA LYS A 405 14.37 19.21 -0.83
C LYS A 405 13.77 18.19 -1.81
N ARG A 406 12.67 17.53 -1.44
CA ARG A 406 11.96 16.60 -2.34
C ARG A 406 11.42 17.35 -3.56
N ASP A 407 10.75 18.48 -3.37
CA ASP A 407 10.19 19.30 -4.44
C ASP A 407 11.29 19.82 -5.35
N TYR A 408 12.42 20.27 -4.79
CA TYR A 408 13.59 20.68 -5.54
C TYR A 408 14.21 19.55 -6.37
N MET A 409 14.38 18.36 -5.79
CA MET A 409 14.92 17.20 -6.53
C MET A 409 13.98 16.73 -7.65
N LYS A 410 12.66 16.78 -7.40
CA LYS A 410 11.65 16.51 -8.43
C LYS A 410 11.76 17.49 -9.59
N HIS A 411 11.91 18.78 -9.28
CA HIS A 411 12.10 19.83 -10.30
C HIS A 411 13.42 19.63 -11.08
N LEU A 412 14.52 19.33 -10.40
CA LEU A 412 15.79 19.01 -11.05
C LEU A 412 15.67 17.80 -11.99
N PHE A 413 14.97 16.76 -11.57
CA PHE A 413 14.72 15.59 -12.41
C PHE A 413 13.88 15.96 -13.63
N LYS A 414 12.85 16.77 -13.44
CA LYS A 414 12.01 17.21 -14.55
C LYS A 414 12.78 18.03 -15.60
N GLU A 415 13.61 18.96 -15.17
CA GLU A 415 14.21 19.96 -16.06
C GLU A 415 15.62 19.58 -16.55
N LYS A 416 16.45 18.96 -15.71
CA LYS A 416 17.89 18.84 -15.98
C LYS A 416 18.45 17.42 -15.94
N ALA A 417 18.03 16.60 -14.99
CA ALA A 417 18.61 15.26 -14.83
C ALA A 417 17.88 14.24 -15.72
N GLN A 418 18.63 13.29 -16.27
CA GLN A 418 18.06 12.16 -17.02
C GLN A 418 17.56 11.05 -16.10
N VAL A 419 18.27 10.78 -15.00
CA VAL A 419 17.96 9.67 -14.12
C VAL A 419 17.57 10.15 -12.72
N LEU A 420 16.51 9.59 -12.15
CA LEU A 420 16.18 9.72 -10.73
C LEU A 420 16.39 8.37 -10.04
N ILE A 421 17.25 8.32 -9.03
CA ILE A 421 17.53 7.12 -8.26
C ILE A 421 16.81 7.22 -6.92
N ALA A 422 15.79 6.39 -6.71
CA ALA A 422 14.93 6.42 -5.54
C ALA A 422 15.14 5.20 -4.64
N THR A 423 15.16 5.44 -3.33
CA THR A 423 14.91 4.35 -2.37
C THR A 423 13.41 4.20 -2.15
N GLU A 424 12.97 3.05 -1.65
CA GLU A 424 11.56 2.76 -1.44
C GLU A 424 10.85 3.84 -0.61
N ALA A 425 11.40 4.18 0.57
CA ALA A 425 10.86 5.26 1.42
C ALA A 425 10.89 6.65 0.76
N GLY A 426 11.79 6.87 -0.18
CA GLY A 426 11.84 8.09 -0.99
C GLY A 426 10.72 8.13 -2.02
N GLY A 427 10.47 7.01 -2.69
CA GLY A 427 9.48 6.90 -3.77
C GLY A 427 8.02 7.02 -3.32
N GLU A 428 7.70 6.90 -2.03
CA GLU A 428 6.33 7.02 -1.54
C GLU A 428 5.76 8.44 -1.76
N GLY A 429 4.56 8.51 -2.35
CA GLY A 429 3.79 9.76 -2.49
C GLY A 429 4.25 10.72 -3.59
N ILE A 430 5.20 10.34 -4.45
CA ILE A 430 5.62 11.19 -5.58
C ILE A 430 4.73 10.93 -6.79
N ASN A 431 4.40 12.02 -7.50
CA ASN A 431 3.85 11.96 -8.85
C ASN A 431 4.94 12.32 -9.87
N LEU A 432 5.24 11.40 -10.78
CA LEU A 432 6.30 11.49 -11.80
C LEU A 432 5.78 11.09 -13.20
N GLN A 433 4.55 11.44 -13.53
CA GLN A 433 3.88 11.12 -14.80
C GLN A 433 4.61 11.62 -16.05
N PHE A 434 5.51 12.60 -15.92
CA PHE A 434 6.34 13.08 -17.02
C PHE A 434 7.49 12.12 -17.40
N CYS A 435 7.60 11.00 -16.69
CA CYS A 435 8.55 9.93 -16.97
C CYS A 435 7.76 8.65 -17.26
N HIS A 436 8.26 7.81 -18.16
CA HIS A 436 7.60 6.56 -18.54
C HIS A 436 8.54 5.35 -18.58
N HIS A 437 9.77 5.48 -18.06
CA HIS A 437 10.70 4.37 -17.89
C HIS A 437 10.98 4.12 -16.41
N VAL A 438 10.83 2.86 -15.99
CA VAL A 438 11.07 2.40 -14.59
C VAL A 438 12.03 1.23 -14.60
N ILE A 439 13.10 1.32 -13.87
CA ILE A 439 14.02 0.22 -13.59
C ILE A 439 13.85 -0.21 -12.13
N ASN A 440 13.43 -1.44 -11.92
CA ASN A 440 13.49 -2.10 -10.63
C ASN A 440 14.87 -2.77 -10.50
N TYR A 441 15.84 -2.03 -9.97
CA TYR A 441 17.20 -2.48 -9.80
C TYR A 441 17.27 -3.62 -8.76
N ASP A 442 16.55 -3.45 -7.64
CA ASP A 442 16.35 -4.49 -6.64
C ASP A 442 14.90 -4.93 -6.61
N LEU A 443 14.68 -6.24 -6.69
CA LEU A 443 13.35 -6.82 -6.60
C LEU A 443 12.90 -6.90 -5.14
N PRO A 444 11.70 -6.41 -4.81
CA PRO A 444 11.15 -6.54 -3.47
C PRO A 444 10.55 -7.95 -3.25
N TRP A 445 10.41 -8.37 -2.01
CA TRP A 445 9.74 -9.61 -1.62
C TRP A 445 8.21 -9.59 -1.84
N ASN A 446 7.66 -8.44 -2.19
CA ASN A 446 6.24 -8.20 -2.31
C ASN A 446 5.92 -7.59 -3.68
N PRO A 447 5.11 -8.27 -4.53
CA PRO A 447 4.77 -7.78 -5.86
C PRO A 447 4.06 -6.42 -5.82
N MET A 448 3.30 -6.15 -4.78
CA MET A 448 2.57 -4.89 -4.62
C MET A 448 3.49 -3.67 -4.46
N LYS A 449 4.74 -3.87 -4.05
CA LYS A 449 5.76 -2.80 -4.08
C LYS A 449 6.17 -2.45 -5.51
N LEU A 450 6.25 -3.44 -6.39
CA LEU A 450 6.45 -3.20 -7.82
C LEU A 450 5.29 -2.38 -8.39
N GLU A 451 4.06 -2.78 -8.10
CA GLU A 451 2.86 -2.04 -8.50
C GLU A 451 2.87 -0.59 -7.96
N GLN A 452 3.24 -0.38 -6.71
CA GLN A 452 3.38 0.96 -6.13
C GLN A 452 4.47 1.79 -6.82
N ARG A 453 5.61 1.17 -7.22
CA ARG A 453 6.69 1.83 -7.98
C ARG A 453 6.22 2.22 -9.37
N ILE A 454 5.60 1.31 -10.10
CA ILE A 454 5.03 1.53 -11.44
C ILE A 454 3.96 2.63 -11.37
N GLY A 455 3.10 2.58 -10.37
CA GLY A 455 2.07 3.59 -10.13
C GLY A 455 2.59 5.01 -9.79
N ARG A 456 3.92 5.24 -9.72
CA ARG A 456 4.49 6.60 -9.65
C ARG A 456 4.51 7.28 -11.02
N VAL A 457 4.55 6.51 -12.07
CA VAL A 457 4.60 6.98 -13.48
C VAL A 457 3.33 6.63 -14.24
N HIS A 458 2.77 5.43 -14.05
CA HIS A 458 1.56 4.96 -14.71
C HIS A 458 0.33 5.35 -13.93
N ARG A 459 -0.17 6.55 -14.21
CA ARG A 459 -1.36 7.16 -13.60
C ARG A 459 -2.25 7.77 -14.66
N LEU A 460 -3.47 8.12 -14.27
CA LEU A 460 -4.38 8.86 -15.13
C LEU A 460 -3.70 10.11 -15.70
N GLY A 461 -3.72 10.24 -17.03
CA GLY A 461 -3.05 11.32 -17.76
C GLY A 461 -1.58 11.01 -18.15
N GLN A 462 -1.15 9.75 -18.07
CA GLN A 462 0.08 9.31 -18.74
C GLN A 462 -0.17 9.22 -20.25
N GLU A 463 0.69 9.86 -21.06
CA GLU A 463 0.53 9.97 -22.50
C GLU A 463 1.36 8.93 -23.27
N HIS A 464 2.30 8.25 -22.61
CA HIS A 464 3.23 7.29 -23.22
C HIS A 464 3.11 5.91 -22.62
N ASP A 465 3.37 4.87 -23.42
CA ASP A 465 3.54 3.51 -22.92
C ASP A 465 4.62 3.46 -21.86
N VAL A 466 4.36 2.74 -20.76
CA VAL A 466 5.28 2.67 -19.64
C VAL A 466 6.18 1.44 -19.77
N HIS A 467 7.48 1.67 -19.87
CA HIS A 467 8.50 0.64 -19.96
C HIS A 467 9.02 0.27 -18.57
N ILE A 468 8.93 -1.00 -18.22
CA ILE A 468 9.27 -1.52 -16.90
C ILE A 468 10.36 -2.58 -17.06
N TYR A 469 11.51 -2.34 -16.45
CA TYR A 469 12.66 -3.23 -16.47
C TYR A 469 12.90 -3.81 -15.08
N ASN A 470 12.67 -5.11 -14.91
CA ASN A 470 12.94 -5.83 -13.68
C ASN A 470 14.29 -6.54 -13.84
N LEU A 471 15.29 -6.15 -13.04
CA LEU A 471 16.63 -6.74 -13.11
C LEU A 471 16.78 -7.87 -12.10
N ALA A 472 17.29 -9.01 -12.54
CA ALA A 472 17.57 -10.15 -11.67
C ALA A 472 18.88 -10.83 -12.05
N ILE A 473 19.70 -11.16 -11.05
CA ILE A 473 20.94 -11.93 -11.24
C ILE A 473 20.60 -13.43 -11.27
N GLU A 474 21.00 -14.12 -12.33
CA GLU A 474 20.77 -15.54 -12.49
C GLU A 474 21.49 -16.39 -11.45
N ASN A 475 20.88 -17.52 -11.10
CA ASN A 475 21.42 -18.48 -10.13
C ASN A 475 21.78 -17.88 -8.75
N THR A 476 20.93 -16.93 -8.28
CA THR A 476 21.06 -16.27 -6.99
C THR A 476 19.73 -16.26 -6.24
N ILE A 477 19.71 -15.63 -5.08
CA ILE A 477 18.49 -15.40 -4.29
C ILE A 477 17.41 -14.63 -5.09
N GLU A 478 17.77 -13.88 -6.13
CA GLU A 478 16.80 -13.12 -6.92
C GLU A 478 15.90 -14.01 -7.79
N ASN A 479 16.37 -15.20 -8.19
CA ASN A 479 15.50 -16.20 -8.82
C ASN A 479 14.41 -16.67 -7.87
N ASN A 480 14.77 -16.98 -6.62
CA ASN A 480 13.79 -17.37 -5.60
C ASN A 480 12.78 -16.24 -5.32
N ILE A 481 13.24 -14.99 -5.39
CA ILE A 481 12.36 -13.82 -5.26
C ILE A 481 11.39 -13.75 -6.42
N LEU A 482 11.82 -13.97 -7.66
CA LEU A 482 10.94 -13.98 -8.84
C LEU A 482 9.86 -15.06 -8.74
N GLU A 483 10.22 -16.29 -8.35
CA GLU A 483 9.27 -17.40 -8.14
C GLU A 483 8.24 -17.05 -7.06
N LEU A 484 8.72 -16.50 -5.94
CA LEU A 484 7.85 -16.07 -4.84
C LEU A 484 6.89 -14.95 -5.27
N LEU A 485 7.37 -13.98 -6.06
CA LEU A 485 6.55 -12.90 -6.58
C LEU A 485 5.43 -13.45 -7.47
N ASN A 486 5.72 -14.37 -8.39
CA ASN A 486 4.72 -15.02 -9.24
C ASN A 486 3.69 -15.79 -8.40
N THR A 487 4.12 -16.53 -7.39
CA THR A 487 3.21 -17.25 -6.47
C THR A 487 2.27 -16.27 -5.74
N LYS A 488 2.80 -15.16 -5.24
CA LYS A 488 2.00 -14.16 -4.53
C LYS A 488 1.01 -13.43 -5.44
N ILE A 489 1.40 -13.15 -6.69
CA ILE A 489 0.49 -12.60 -7.70
C ILE A 489 -0.69 -13.55 -7.89
N GLY A 490 -0.44 -14.84 -8.10
CA GLY A 490 -1.50 -15.83 -8.27
C GLY A 490 -2.45 -15.94 -7.07
N VAL A 491 -1.94 -15.80 -5.83
CA VAL A 491 -2.80 -15.76 -4.62
C VAL A 491 -3.67 -14.50 -4.59
N PHE A 492 -3.10 -13.35 -4.94
CA PHE A 492 -3.85 -12.10 -5.00
C PHE A 492 -4.99 -12.17 -6.03
N GLU A 493 -4.68 -12.66 -7.24
CA GLU A 493 -5.65 -12.74 -8.35
C GLU A 493 -6.84 -13.66 -8.03
N LYS A 494 -6.61 -14.75 -7.32
CA LYS A 494 -7.68 -15.67 -6.92
C LYS A 494 -8.70 -15.04 -5.97
N VAL A 495 -8.25 -14.21 -5.04
CA VAL A 495 -9.10 -13.68 -3.95
C VAL A 495 -9.61 -12.27 -4.25
N VAL A 496 -8.77 -11.43 -4.81
CA VAL A 496 -9.05 -10.00 -5.00
C VAL A 496 -9.38 -9.69 -6.46
N GLY A 497 -8.83 -10.44 -7.40
CA GLY A 497 -9.00 -10.29 -8.86
C GLY A 497 -7.71 -9.91 -9.57
N GLU A 498 -7.76 -9.95 -10.89
CA GLU A 498 -6.61 -9.78 -11.78
C GLU A 498 -5.80 -8.51 -11.52
N LEU A 499 -4.52 -8.57 -11.86
CA LEU A 499 -3.58 -7.46 -11.80
C LEU A 499 -3.06 -7.15 -13.22
N ASP A 500 -2.75 -5.88 -13.46
CA ASP A 500 -1.96 -5.52 -14.65
C ASP A 500 -0.58 -6.19 -14.61
N ASP A 501 0.04 -6.38 -15.77
CA ASP A 501 1.35 -6.98 -15.88
C ASP A 501 2.40 -6.23 -15.04
N ILE A 502 2.99 -6.94 -14.09
CA ILE A 502 4.06 -6.44 -13.20
C ILE A 502 5.37 -7.19 -13.46
N LEU A 503 5.26 -8.45 -13.86
CA LEU A 503 6.36 -9.33 -14.24
C LEU A 503 6.05 -9.92 -15.60
N SER A 504 7.02 -9.92 -16.50
CA SER A 504 6.91 -10.72 -17.71
C SER A 504 7.06 -12.20 -17.36
N SER A 505 6.31 -13.08 -18.04
CA SER A 505 6.50 -14.51 -17.91
C SER A 505 7.97 -14.86 -18.12
N TYR A 506 8.57 -15.47 -17.12
CA TYR A 506 9.94 -15.98 -17.21
C TYR A 506 9.93 -17.12 -18.24
N LYS A 507 10.34 -16.84 -19.45
CA LYS A 507 10.69 -17.89 -20.39
C LYS A 507 12.12 -18.28 -20.08
N GLU A 508 12.31 -19.44 -19.44
CA GLU A 508 13.59 -20.11 -19.47
C GLU A 508 14.02 -20.17 -20.95
N THR A 509 15.07 -19.46 -21.26
CA THR A 509 15.75 -19.64 -22.55
C THR A 509 16.48 -20.98 -22.42
N ILE A 510 15.86 -22.04 -22.99
CA ILE A 510 16.43 -23.38 -23.15
C ILE A 510 17.66 -23.27 -24.07
#